data_ab5d12de4813df6dac163d5d287f9d1f
#
_entry.id   ab5d12de4813df6dac163d5d287f9d1f
#
_cell.length_a   1.000
_cell.length_b   1.000
_cell.length_c   1.000
_cell.angle_alpha   90.00
_cell.angle_beta   90.00
_cell.angle_gamma   90.00
#
_symmetry.space_group_name_H-M   'P 1'
#
loop_
_entity.id
_entity.type
_entity.pdbx_description
1 polymer ?
#
loop_
_entity_poly.entity_id
_entity_poly.type
_entity_poly.pdbx_seq_one_letter_code
_entity_poly.pdbx_strand_id
1 'polypeptide(L)'
;MKLIIAIFITLFPLIAFANSGVPANRHISVHGTAEVLVEPDMAQIIFEVKSIEDTLLEAKRELDGRVSVLLEELDKYAFGQGDVHISGLKSKVYTRVGTESGTVSGDKYLALKTVKVTLKDIKKVDEFIDFAQRLKIDNIKKINGLSSKAKQLEAEATQLAIDNAKAKGNKLAQSFGA
;
A
#
# COMPACT_ATOMS: atom_id res chain seq x y z
N MET A 1 -1.34 -58.11 53.47
CA MET A 1 -0.67 -56.78 53.53
C MET A 1 -0.21 -56.44 52.11
N LYS A 2 -0.92 -55.52 51.44
CA LYS A 2 -0.58 -55.07 50.08
C LYS A 2 0.00 -53.69 50.17
N LEU A 3 1.29 -53.57 49.85
CA LEU A 3 2.04 -52.28 49.85
C LEU A 3 1.74 -51.58 48.53
N ILE A 4 1.02 -50.44 48.59
CA ILE A 4 0.77 -49.55 47.45
C ILE A 4 1.87 -48.50 47.46
N ILE A 5 2.81 -48.61 46.47
CA ILE A 5 3.82 -47.61 46.23
C ILE A 5 3.20 -46.55 45.30
N ALA A 6 2.90 -45.38 45.85
CA ALA A 6 2.45 -44.20 45.07
C ALA A 6 3.69 -43.52 44.45
N ILE A 7 3.84 -43.63 43.14
CA ILE A 7 4.85 -42.91 42.39
C ILE A 7 4.33 -41.45 42.17
N PHE A 8 4.92 -40.53 42.86
CA PHE A 8 4.65 -39.07 42.70
C PHE A 8 5.51 -38.56 41.54
N ILE A 9 4.95 -38.50 40.33
CA ILE A 9 5.60 -37.85 39.18
C ILE A 9 5.44 -36.37 39.37
N THR A 10 6.49 -35.72 39.83
CA THR A 10 6.61 -34.24 39.86
C THR A 10 6.82 -33.73 38.45
N LEU A 11 5.76 -33.16 37.89
CA LEU A 11 5.81 -32.42 36.62
C LEU A 11 6.56 -31.11 36.85
N PHE A 12 7.85 -31.11 36.57
CA PHE A 12 8.69 -29.90 36.59
C PHE A 12 8.39 -29.09 35.33
N PRO A 13 7.86 -27.86 35.43
CA PRO A 13 7.70 -27.01 34.24
C PRO A 13 9.11 -26.63 33.75
N LEU A 14 9.49 -27.10 32.58
CA LEU A 14 10.63 -26.56 31.84
C LEU A 14 10.27 -25.12 31.43
N ILE A 15 10.70 -24.17 32.27
CA ILE A 15 10.73 -22.76 31.87
C ILE A 15 11.85 -22.65 30.83
N ALA A 16 11.47 -22.70 29.54
CA ALA A 16 12.35 -22.34 28.46
C ALA A 16 12.63 -20.84 28.60
N PHE A 17 13.78 -20.48 29.15
CA PHE A 17 14.33 -19.13 29.00
C PHE A 17 14.64 -18.94 27.52
N ALA A 18 13.73 -18.31 26.80
CA ALA A 18 14.02 -17.74 25.50
C ALA A 18 15.09 -16.67 25.73
N ASN A 19 16.35 -17.08 25.63
CA ASN A 19 17.47 -16.18 25.68
C ASN A 19 17.38 -15.30 24.42
N SER A 20 16.81 -14.09 24.58
CA SER A 20 16.90 -13.05 23.57
C SER A 20 18.37 -12.74 23.38
N GLY A 21 18.95 -13.37 22.35
CA GLY A 21 20.39 -13.48 22.12
C GLY A 21 21.09 -12.16 21.86
N VAL A 22 21.09 -11.29 22.86
CA VAL A 22 22.04 -10.19 22.91
C VAL A 22 23.36 -10.80 23.37
N PRO A 23 24.44 -10.76 22.55
CA PRO A 23 25.72 -11.32 22.95
C PRO A 23 26.14 -10.75 24.32
N ALA A 24 26.64 -11.62 25.22
CA ALA A 24 27.14 -11.21 26.52
C ALA A 24 28.38 -10.28 26.45
N ASN A 25 28.93 -10.09 25.25
CA ASN A 25 30.04 -9.20 24.98
C ASN A 25 29.57 -7.74 24.90
N ARG A 26 30.43 -6.84 25.34
CA ARG A 26 30.22 -5.39 25.17
C ARG A 26 29.97 -5.09 23.69
N HIS A 27 28.82 -4.55 23.36
CA HIS A 27 28.47 -4.16 22.00
C HIS A 27 27.76 -2.81 22.00
N ILE A 28 27.87 -2.11 20.88
CA ILE A 28 27.19 -0.85 20.63
C ILE A 28 26.22 -1.09 19.48
N SER A 29 24.93 -0.84 19.71
CA SER A 29 23.93 -0.88 18.65
C SER A 29 23.61 0.54 18.20
N VAL A 30 23.68 0.77 16.89
CA VAL A 30 23.38 2.06 16.28
C VAL A 30 22.46 1.89 15.08
N HIS A 31 21.65 2.90 14.81
CA HIS A 31 20.80 2.96 13.63
C HIS A 31 21.26 4.13 12.76
N GLY A 32 21.55 3.83 11.48
CA GLY A 32 21.79 4.83 10.47
C GLY A 32 20.49 5.20 9.77
N THR A 33 20.37 6.49 9.46
CA THR A 33 19.26 7.04 8.67
C THR A 33 19.81 7.95 7.60
N ALA A 34 19.21 7.91 6.43
CA ALA A 34 19.49 8.85 5.34
C ALA A 34 18.22 9.13 4.55
N GLU A 35 18.19 10.25 3.89
CA GLU A 35 17.12 10.68 3.01
C GLU A 35 17.75 11.28 1.75
N VAL A 36 17.24 10.89 0.60
CA VAL A 36 17.62 11.47 -0.70
C VAL A 36 16.39 12.13 -1.30
N LEU A 37 16.40 13.44 -1.42
CA LEU A 37 15.33 14.21 -2.01
C LEU A 37 15.56 14.37 -3.51
N VAL A 38 14.52 14.14 -4.30
CA VAL A 38 14.56 14.26 -5.75
C VAL A 38 13.23 14.81 -6.28
N GLU A 39 13.29 15.62 -7.31
CA GLU A 39 12.09 16.02 -8.04
C GLU A 39 11.53 14.79 -8.81
N PRO A 40 10.22 14.51 -8.71
CA PRO A 40 9.62 13.41 -9.43
C PRO A 40 9.59 13.72 -10.95
N ASP A 41 9.89 12.70 -11.75
CA ASP A 41 9.81 12.74 -13.22
C ASP A 41 8.64 11.89 -13.77
N MET A 42 8.01 11.10 -12.90
CA MET A 42 6.88 10.24 -13.20
C MET A 42 5.74 10.49 -12.22
N ALA A 43 4.53 10.09 -12.57
CA ALA A 43 3.38 10.14 -11.67
C ALA A 43 2.59 8.84 -11.67
N GLN A 44 2.08 8.44 -10.50
CA GLN A 44 1.09 7.39 -10.38
C GLN A 44 -0.23 8.01 -9.94
N ILE A 45 -1.26 7.84 -10.77
CA ILE A 45 -2.61 8.32 -10.50
C ILE A 45 -3.47 7.13 -10.08
N ILE A 46 -4.14 7.27 -8.94
CA ILE A 46 -5.03 6.25 -8.38
C ILE A 46 -6.44 6.84 -8.35
N PHE A 47 -7.38 6.18 -9.02
CA PHE A 47 -8.77 6.59 -9.06
C PHE A 47 -9.72 5.40 -8.98
N GLU A 48 -10.99 5.67 -8.77
CA GLU A 48 -12.04 4.65 -8.72
C GLU A 48 -13.04 4.86 -9.85
N VAL A 49 -13.35 3.76 -10.52
CA VAL A 49 -14.55 3.67 -11.39
C VAL A 49 -15.62 2.97 -10.59
N LYS A 50 -16.82 3.56 -10.53
CA LYS A 50 -17.94 3.05 -9.73
C LYS A 50 -19.24 3.08 -10.53
N SER A 51 -20.16 2.19 -10.18
CA SER A 51 -21.56 2.21 -10.62
C SER A 51 -22.47 1.92 -9.44
N ILE A 52 -23.66 2.51 -9.43
CA ILE A 52 -24.70 2.32 -8.40
C ILE A 52 -26.03 2.04 -9.12
N GLU A 53 -26.51 0.81 -8.96
CA GLU A 53 -27.72 0.32 -9.63
C GLU A 53 -28.67 -0.37 -8.66
N ASP A 54 -29.85 -0.77 -9.15
CA ASP A 54 -30.86 -1.45 -8.34
C ASP A 54 -30.48 -2.90 -8.00
N THR A 55 -29.62 -3.50 -8.79
CA THR A 55 -29.10 -4.85 -8.52
C THR A 55 -27.58 -4.87 -8.64
N LEU A 56 -26.94 -5.80 -7.92
CA LEU A 56 -25.48 -6.00 -8.02
C LEU A 56 -25.05 -6.42 -9.43
N LEU A 57 -25.88 -7.18 -10.13
CA LEU A 57 -25.59 -7.65 -11.49
C LEU A 57 -25.54 -6.46 -12.47
N GLU A 58 -26.50 -5.55 -12.38
CA GLU A 58 -26.51 -4.34 -13.20
C GLU A 58 -25.35 -3.42 -12.87
N ALA A 59 -25.08 -3.18 -11.58
CA ALA A 59 -23.95 -2.38 -11.14
C ALA A 59 -22.62 -2.93 -11.66
N LYS A 60 -22.45 -4.26 -11.62
CA LYS A 60 -21.27 -4.92 -12.16
C LYS A 60 -21.17 -4.75 -13.68
N ARG A 61 -22.25 -4.97 -14.41
CA ARG A 61 -22.27 -4.86 -15.88
C ARG A 61 -21.93 -3.45 -16.34
N GLU A 62 -22.56 -2.46 -15.72
CA GLU A 62 -22.28 -1.04 -16.03
C GLU A 62 -20.83 -0.67 -15.69
N LEU A 63 -20.31 -1.10 -14.53
CA LEU A 63 -18.93 -0.89 -14.15
C LEU A 63 -17.97 -1.52 -15.16
N ASP A 64 -18.19 -2.77 -15.57
CA ASP A 64 -17.34 -3.45 -16.54
C ASP A 64 -17.35 -2.74 -17.89
N GLY A 65 -18.51 -2.25 -18.35
CA GLY A 65 -18.61 -1.43 -19.56
C GLY A 65 -17.79 -0.15 -19.48
N ARG A 66 -17.89 0.59 -18.37
CA ARG A 66 -17.09 1.81 -18.13
C ARG A 66 -15.59 1.53 -18.09
N VAL A 67 -15.20 0.42 -17.48
CA VAL A 67 -13.79 0.01 -17.42
C VAL A 67 -13.27 -0.38 -18.80
N SER A 68 -14.09 -1.04 -19.64
CA SER A 68 -13.70 -1.36 -21.02
C SER A 68 -13.46 -0.11 -21.86
N VAL A 69 -14.36 0.87 -21.80
CA VAL A 69 -14.18 2.17 -22.48
C VAL A 69 -12.92 2.88 -21.99
N LEU A 70 -12.68 2.86 -20.68
CA LEU A 70 -11.46 3.44 -20.10
C LEU A 70 -10.20 2.77 -20.67
N LEU A 71 -10.16 1.43 -20.74
CA LEU A 71 -9.01 0.70 -21.28
C LEU A 71 -8.76 1.01 -22.74
N GLU A 72 -9.82 1.03 -23.58
CA GLU A 72 -9.72 1.40 -24.99
C GLU A 72 -9.15 2.82 -25.18
N GLU A 73 -9.55 3.75 -24.33
CA GLU A 73 -9.04 5.12 -24.37
C GLU A 73 -7.60 5.21 -23.85
N LEU A 74 -7.24 4.44 -22.81
CA LEU A 74 -5.88 4.37 -22.28
C LEU A 74 -4.90 3.80 -23.31
N ASP A 75 -5.30 2.85 -24.13
CA ASP A 75 -4.46 2.28 -25.18
C ASP A 75 -3.94 3.35 -26.17
N LYS A 76 -4.69 4.44 -26.33
CA LYS A 76 -4.26 5.59 -27.18
C LYS A 76 -3.07 6.36 -26.59
N TYR A 77 -2.82 6.24 -25.30
CA TYR A 77 -1.70 6.90 -24.61
C TYR A 77 -0.40 6.09 -24.61
N ALA A 78 -0.37 4.96 -25.31
CA ALA A 78 0.81 4.09 -25.44
C ALA A 78 1.43 3.70 -24.08
N PHE A 79 0.58 3.31 -23.13
CA PHE A 79 1.05 2.73 -21.85
C PHE A 79 1.75 1.40 -22.09
N GLY A 80 2.86 1.18 -21.40
CA GLY A 80 3.57 -0.09 -21.42
C GLY A 80 2.87 -1.15 -20.55
N GLN A 81 3.28 -2.40 -20.73
CA GLN A 81 2.82 -3.50 -19.90
C GLN A 81 3.16 -3.21 -18.42
N GLY A 82 2.14 -3.17 -17.55
CA GLY A 82 2.30 -2.85 -16.13
C GLY A 82 2.14 -1.38 -15.75
N ASP A 83 1.99 -0.47 -16.72
CA ASP A 83 1.70 0.95 -16.43
C ASP A 83 0.24 1.15 -15.98
N VAL A 84 -0.65 0.24 -16.34
CA VAL A 84 -2.06 0.24 -15.93
C VAL A 84 -2.35 -1.00 -15.08
N HIS A 85 -2.90 -0.79 -13.90
CA HIS A 85 -3.29 -1.88 -12.99
C HIS A 85 -4.71 -1.66 -12.48
N ILE A 86 -5.57 -2.68 -12.63
CA ILE A 86 -6.97 -2.66 -12.21
C ILE A 86 -7.18 -3.68 -11.09
N SER A 87 -7.76 -3.24 -9.98
CA SER A 87 -8.11 -4.13 -8.86
C SER A 87 -9.28 -5.05 -9.20
N GLY A 88 -9.45 -6.10 -8.40
CA GLY A 88 -10.69 -6.87 -8.39
C GLY A 88 -11.92 -6.03 -8.04
N LEU A 89 -13.10 -6.58 -8.34
CA LEU A 89 -14.38 -5.97 -7.99
C LEU A 89 -14.53 -5.84 -6.47
N LYS A 90 -14.93 -4.66 -6.01
CA LYS A 90 -15.46 -4.44 -4.67
C LYS A 90 -16.93 -4.03 -4.78
N SER A 91 -17.76 -4.57 -3.91
CA SER A 91 -19.19 -4.24 -3.88
C SER A 91 -19.70 -4.04 -2.46
N LYS A 92 -20.71 -3.21 -2.31
CA LYS A 92 -21.47 -3.06 -1.07
C LYS A 92 -22.88 -2.60 -1.35
N VAL A 93 -23.78 -2.86 -0.42
CA VAL A 93 -25.13 -2.26 -0.42
C VAL A 93 -24.99 -0.77 -0.08
N TYR A 94 -25.69 0.05 -0.85
CA TYR A 94 -25.75 1.49 -0.68
C TYR A 94 -27.19 1.88 -0.41
N THR A 95 -27.53 2.11 0.85
CA THR A 95 -28.86 2.54 1.25
C THR A 95 -28.92 4.06 1.22
N ARG A 96 -29.76 4.61 0.37
CA ARG A 96 -30.01 6.06 0.33
C ARG A 96 -31.10 6.41 1.34
N VAL A 97 -30.74 7.10 2.40
CA VAL A 97 -31.72 7.69 3.33
C VAL A 97 -32.22 9.00 2.73
N GLY A 98 -33.49 9.06 2.37
CA GLY A 98 -34.13 10.30 1.88
C GLY A 98 -34.26 11.31 3.03
N THR A 99 -33.87 12.55 2.77
CA THR A 99 -33.81 13.63 3.78
C THR A 99 -35.17 14.30 4.07
N GLU A 100 -36.24 14.04 3.32
CA GLU A 100 -37.47 14.82 3.47
C GLU A 100 -38.74 14.05 3.93
N SER A 101 -38.72 12.74 4.08
CA SER A 101 -39.93 12.02 4.49
C SER A 101 -39.73 10.69 5.20
N GLY A 102 -38.54 10.36 5.67
CA GLY A 102 -38.33 9.09 6.37
C GLY A 102 -38.57 7.82 5.52
N THR A 103 -38.86 7.97 4.24
CA THR A 103 -39.00 6.86 3.30
C THR A 103 -37.66 6.33 2.90
N VAL A 104 -37.35 5.10 3.31
CA VAL A 104 -36.20 4.34 2.82
C VAL A 104 -36.41 4.11 1.33
N SER A 105 -35.71 4.86 0.48
CA SER A 105 -35.61 4.51 -0.93
C SER A 105 -34.83 3.21 -1.01
N GLY A 106 -35.35 2.20 -1.73
CA GLY A 106 -34.79 0.83 -1.75
C GLY A 106 -33.28 0.72 -1.84
N ASP A 107 -32.77 -0.41 -1.44
CA ASP A 107 -31.33 -0.68 -1.46
C ASP A 107 -30.79 -0.55 -2.88
N LYS A 108 -29.69 0.18 -3.01
CA LYS A 108 -28.87 0.24 -4.22
C LYS A 108 -27.59 -0.55 -4.00
N TYR A 109 -27.00 -0.99 -5.07
CA TYR A 109 -25.75 -1.74 -5.05
C TYR A 109 -24.63 -0.93 -5.68
N LEU A 110 -23.62 -0.65 -4.89
CA LEU A 110 -22.38 -0.04 -5.38
C LEU A 110 -21.43 -1.15 -5.83
N ALA A 111 -20.95 -1.06 -7.06
CA ALA A 111 -19.84 -1.80 -7.59
C ALA A 111 -18.69 -0.83 -7.90
N LEU A 112 -17.44 -1.17 -7.55
CA LEU A 112 -16.29 -0.32 -7.83
C LEU A 112 -15.02 -1.13 -8.14
N LYS A 113 -14.14 -0.55 -8.95
CA LYS A 113 -12.77 -0.99 -9.18
C LYS A 113 -11.83 0.18 -8.99
N THR A 114 -10.67 -0.09 -8.38
CA THR A 114 -9.57 0.88 -8.28
C THR A 114 -8.66 0.69 -9.46
N VAL A 115 -8.33 1.78 -10.13
CA VAL A 115 -7.40 1.81 -11.26
C VAL A 115 -6.18 2.62 -10.85
N LYS A 116 -4.99 2.10 -11.14
CA LYS A 116 -3.70 2.78 -10.99
C LYS A 116 -3.10 2.93 -12.37
N VAL A 117 -2.75 4.14 -12.71
CA VAL A 117 -2.07 4.48 -13.97
C VAL A 117 -0.74 5.13 -13.65
N THR A 118 0.34 4.66 -14.27
CA THR A 118 1.67 5.24 -14.12
C THR A 118 2.02 6.00 -15.39
N LEU A 119 2.15 7.31 -15.27
CA LEU A 119 2.62 8.21 -16.31
C LEU A 119 4.14 8.31 -16.23
N LYS A 120 4.84 8.04 -17.32
CA LYS A 120 6.31 8.14 -17.42
C LYS A 120 6.80 9.57 -17.58
N ASP A 121 5.91 10.51 -17.80
CA ASP A 121 6.17 11.94 -17.87
C ASP A 121 5.19 12.66 -16.94
N ILE A 122 5.70 13.24 -15.87
CA ILE A 122 4.89 13.96 -14.87
C ILE A 122 4.17 15.17 -15.47
N LYS A 123 4.69 15.76 -16.54
CA LYS A 123 4.07 16.92 -17.22
C LYS A 123 2.73 16.58 -17.87
N LYS A 124 2.45 15.30 -18.08
CA LYS A 124 1.18 14.82 -18.64
C LYS A 124 0.07 14.61 -17.60
N VAL A 125 0.31 14.94 -16.34
CA VAL A 125 -0.68 14.74 -15.27
C VAL A 125 -1.93 15.55 -15.52
N ASP A 126 -1.82 16.83 -15.86
CA ASP A 126 -2.98 17.69 -16.09
C ASP A 126 -3.79 17.23 -17.31
N GLU A 127 -3.12 16.89 -18.42
CA GLU A 127 -3.75 16.30 -19.61
C GLU A 127 -4.51 15.02 -19.27
N PHE A 128 -3.92 14.17 -18.43
CA PHE A 128 -4.56 12.93 -17.99
C PHE A 128 -5.77 13.20 -17.07
N ILE A 129 -5.71 14.21 -16.23
CA ILE A 129 -6.85 14.61 -15.38
C ILE A 129 -8.02 15.08 -16.24
N ASP A 130 -7.76 15.91 -17.25
CA ASP A 130 -8.77 16.35 -18.21
C ASP A 130 -9.39 15.18 -18.99
N PHE A 131 -8.55 14.23 -19.39
CA PHE A 131 -9.00 13.00 -20.01
C PHE A 131 -9.91 12.18 -19.07
N ALA A 132 -9.51 11.99 -17.81
CA ALA A 132 -10.30 11.26 -16.82
C ALA A 132 -11.67 11.92 -16.58
N GLN A 133 -11.74 13.25 -16.55
CA GLN A 133 -12.98 14.00 -16.42
C GLN A 133 -13.92 13.77 -17.60
N ARG A 134 -13.40 13.76 -18.83
CA ARG A 134 -14.20 13.44 -20.05
C ARG A 134 -14.84 12.05 -19.98
N LEU A 135 -14.18 11.10 -19.34
CA LEU A 135 -14.68 9.74 -19.10
C LEU A 135 -15.58 9.65 -17.83
N LYS A 136 -15.91 10.81 -17.23
CA LYS A 136 -16.69 10.87 -15.98
C LYS A 136 -16.04 10.08 -14.84
N ILE A 137 -14.71 10.11 -14.79
CA ILE A 137 -13.92 9.60 -13.67
C ILE A 137 -13.69 10.78 -12.74
N ASP A 138 -14.57 10.93 -11.78
CA ASP A 138 -14.64 12.07 -10.87
C ASP A 138 -14.01 11.79 -9.49
N ASN A 139 -13.51 10.56 -9.28
CA ASN A 139 -12.98 10.14 -7.98
C ASN A 139 -11.49 9.79 -8.05
N ILE A 140 -10.66 10.81 -8.28
CA ILE A 140 -9.20 10.66 -8.16
C ILE A 140 -8.87 10.61 -6.66
N LYS A 141 -8.34 9.48 -6.20
CA LYS A 141 -8.01 9.22 -4.80
C LYS A 141 -6.66 9.81 -4.42
N LYS A 142 -5.68 9.67 -5.30
CA LYS A 142 -4.32 10.08 -5.00
C LYS A 142 -3.50 10.25 -6.27
N ILE A 143 -2.59 11.20 -6.24
CA ILE A 143 -1.53 11.38 -7.22
C ILE A 143 -0.21 11.31 -6.44
N ASN A 144 0.65 10.36 -6.79
CA ASN A 144 1.97 10.19 -6.20
C ASN A 144 3.03 10.58 -7.24
N GLY A 145 3.97 11.42 -6.86
CA GLY A 145 5.20 11.60 -7.61
C GLY A 145 6.08 10.36 -7.49
N LEU A 146 6.66 9.92 -8.58
CA LEU A 146 7.60 8.81 -8.65
C LEU A 146 8.88 9.26 -9.35
N SER A 147 9.96 8.52 -9.16
CA SER A 147 11.19 8.72 -9.92
C SER A 147 11.53 7.48 -10.74
N SER A 148 11.87 7.69 -12.01
CA SER A 148 12.41 6.64 -12.89
C SER A 148 13.71 6.05 -12.33
N LYS A 149 14.42 6.80 -11.48
CA LYS A 149 15.68 6.42 -10.83
C LYS A 149 15.47 5.86 -9.41
N ALA A 150 14.23 5.50 -9.02
CA ALA A 150 13.89 5.08 -7.65
C ALA A 150 14.86 4.02 -7.08
N LYS A 151 15.19 2.98 -7.86
CA LYS A 151 16.14 1.93 -7.42
C LYS A 151 17.56 2.45 -7.17
N GLN A 152 18.03 3.38 -7.99
CA GLN A 152 19.36 3.99 -7.83
C GLN A 152 19.38 4.86 -6.57
N LEU A 153 18.35 5.69 -6.37
CA LEU A 153 18.21 6.57 -5.21
C LEU A 153 18.04 5.79 -3.91
N GLU A 154 17.35 4.65 -3.93
CA GLU A 154 17.25 3.74 -2.79
C GLU A 154 18.61 3.14 -2.41
N ALA A 155 19.41 2.73 -3.40
CA ALA A 155 20.76 2.24 -3.16
C ALA A 155 21.67 3.34 -2.58
N GLU A 156 21.58 4.56 -3.09
CA GLU A 156 22.30 5.73 -2.58
C GLU A 156 21.89 6.04 -1.12
N ALA A 157 20.58 6.12 -0.84
CA ALA A 157 20.08 6.33 0.51
C ALA A 157 20.55 5.23 1.48
N THR A 158 20.56 3.99 1.02
CA THR A 158 21.08 2.84 1.81
C THR A 158 22.54 3.02 2.14
N GLN A 159 23.38 3.40 1.18
CA GLN A 159 24.80 3.64 1.42
C GLN A 159 25.04 4.78 2.42
N LEU A 160 24.32 5.88 2.25
CA LEU A 160 24.39 7.03 3.17
C LEU A 160 23.93 6.64 4.60
N ALA A 161 22.89 5.81 4.72
CA ALA A 161 22.45 5.31 6.02
C ALA A 161 23.49 4.41 6.69
N ILE A 162 24.18 3.55 5.93
CA ILE A 162 25.29 2.72 6.41
C ILE A 162 26.43 3.60 6.92
N ASP A 163 26.82 4.61 6.17
CA ASP A 163 27.91 5.51 6.54
C ASP A 163 27.55 6.35 7.78
N ASN A 164 26.29 6.79 7.89
CA ASN A 164 25.77 7.45 9.08
C ASN A 164 25.79 6.53 10.31
N ALA A 165 25.41 5.25 10.17
CA ALA A 165 25.51 4.26 11.24
C ALA A 165 26.95 4.05 11.70
N LYS A 166 27.90 3.88 10.76
CA LYS A 166 29.34 3.73 11.06
C LYS A 166 29.87 4.95 11.81
N ALA A 167 29.56 6.16 11.35
CA ALA A 167 30.00 7.40 11.99
C ALA A 167 29.46 7.51 13.43
N LYS A 168 28.17 7.19 13.64
CA LYS A 168 27.57 7.14 14.99
C LYS A 168 28.24 6.09 15.88
N GLY A 169 28.46 4.90 15.36
CA GLY A 169 29.14 3.80 16.09
C GLY A 169 30.54 4.17 16.53
N ASN A 170 31.35 4.70 15.61
CA ASN A 170 32.69 5.16 15.90
C ASN A 170 32.73 6.26 16.97
N LYS A 171 31.81 7.25 16.86
CA LYS A 171 31.71 8.33 17.85
C LYS A 171 31.36 7.79 19.24
N LEU A 172 30.42 6.85 19.32
CA LEU A 172 30.09 6.21 20.61
C LEU A 172 31.22 5.39 21.16
N ALA A 173 31.86 4.54 20.33
CA ALA A 173 33.03 3.74 20.76
C ALA A 173 34.11 4.62 21.34
N GLN A 174 34.51 5.69 20.65
CA GLN A 174 35.47 6.67 21.15
C GLN A 174 35.06 7.31 22.49
N SER A 175 33.77 7.63 22.64
CA SER A 175 33.23 8.24 23.87
C SER A 175 33.32 7.27 25.08
N PHE A 176 33.33 5.98 24.84
CA PHE A 176 33.48 4.93 25.87
C PHE A 176 34.91 4.39 26.03
N GLY A 177 35.84 4.99 25.31
CA GLY A 177 37.26 4.58 25.38
C GLY A 177 37.54 3.22 24.74
N ALA A 178 36.79 2.86 23.70
CA ALA A 178 36.93 1.63 22.96
C ALA A 178 37.54 1.87 21.55
#